data_49a5791d06670a4432a5abca47a03954
#
_entry.id   49a5791d06670a4432a5abca47a03954
#
_cell.length_a   1.000
_cell.length_b   1.000
_cell.length_c   1.000
_cell.angle_alpha   90.00
_cell.angle_beta   90.00
_cell.angle_gamma   90.00
#
_symmetry.space_group_name_H-M   'P 1'
#
loop_
_entity.id
_entity.type
_entity.pdbx_description
1 polymer ?
#
loop_
_entity_poly.entity_id
_entity_poly.type
_entity_poly.pdbx_seq_one_letter_code
_entity_poly.pdbx_strand_id
1 'polypeptide(L)'
;MKVVLMAGGRGSRISELFPDIPKPLIPIDGVPVLEREIISLRNQGFTDIILTIGYMAEKIQAYFGDGSKLGVNIEYFIENTPLGNAGALFFLDLKEDFLLLNADAVFDVDFNRMVQYHKKKHGLVTLFTHPNSHPYDSGLIISNSNDQVIKWLAKEDERPSYYKNRVNAGLHVISPKALKICKIDKSKIGKEINGKIQKIDLDRQILKPLCSTGQMYCYDSPEYVKDMGTPERYHSVCSDFENGVVQSKNLKNKQKAIFLDRDGTINKYVGFLRNIDQMELLPDAAEAISLINTSSYLAIVVTNQPVIARGEVTYDELDEIHNKMETLLGEKGAYIDGLYFCPHHPDSGYDGEISELKFECEC
;
A
#
# COMPACT_ATOMS: atom_id res chain seq x y z
N MET A 1 -7.49 -20.01 4.86
CA MET A 1 -6.27 -19.15 4.83
C MET A 1 -6.16 -18.45 6.17
N LYS A 2 -5.06 -18.61 6.88
CA LYS A 2 -4.80 -17.93 8.16
C LYS A 2 -4.49 -16.44 7.94
N VAL A 3 -4.80 -15.63 8.94
CA VAL A 3 -4.40 -14.21 9.01
C VAL A 3 -3.44 -14.03 10.18
N VAL A 4 -2.30 -13.41 9.95
CA VAL A 4 -1.36 -13.01 11.00
C VAL A 4 -1.45 -11.49 11.15
N LEU A 5 -1.89 -11.03 12.31
CA LEU A 5 -1.97 -9.63 12.69
C LEU A 5 -0.81 -9.29 13.64
N MET A 6 0.05 -8.39 13.20
CA MET A 6 1.25 -7.99 13.96
C MET A 6 0.91 -6.87 14.94
N ALA A 7 0.64 -7.23 16.19
CA ALA A 7 0.16 -6.34 17.25
C ALA A 7 1.15 -6.15 18.42
N GLY A 8 2.44 -6.51 18.24
CA GLY A 8 3.46 -6.49 19.32
C GLY A 8 4.10 -5.15 19.61
N GLY A 9 3.82 -4.12 18.81
CA GLY A 9 4.48 -2.81 18.88
C GLY A 9 4.06 -1.95 20.08
N ARG A 10 5.00 -1.17 20.63
CA ARG A 10 4.72 -0.24 21.75
C ARG A 10 3.89 0.99 21.39
N GLY A 11 3.91 1.43 20.13
CA GLY A 11 3.19 2.62 19.68
C GLY A 11 3.61 3.92 20.41
N SER A 12 4.89 4.12 20.65
CA SER A 12 5.42 5.17 21.55
C SER A 12 4.98 6.61 21.22
N ARG A 13 4.70 6.92 19.95
CA ARG A 13 4.28 8.27 19.53
C ARG A 13 2.81 8.55 19.83
N ILE A 14 1.92 7.56 19.68
CA ILE A 14 0.49 7.69 19.97
C ILE A 14 0.18 7.48 21.47
N SER A 15 1.09 6.89 22.23
CA SER A 15 0.93 6.67 23.67
C SER A 15 0.83 7.97 24.49
N GLU A 16 1.20 9.11 23.93
CA GLU A 16 0.95 10.43 24.57
C GLU A 16 -0.56 10.69 24.77
N LEU A 17 -1.40 10.28 23.81
CA LEU A 17 -2.85 10.39 23.94
C LEU A 17 -3.47 9.23 24.73
N PHE A 18 -2.86 8.06 24.68
CA PHE A 18 -3.40 6.81 25.25
C PHE A 18 -2.33 6.04 26.04
N PRO A 19 -1.86 6.56 27.21
CA PRO A 19 -0.72 5.99 27.93
C PRO A 19 -0.98 4.57 28.46
N ASP A 20 -2.23 4.25 28.80
CA ASP A 20 -2.65 2.99 29.40
C ASP A 20 -3.32 2.01 28.44
N ILE A 21 -3.39 2.34 27.16
CA ILE A 21 -4.07 1.55 26.15
C ILE A 21 -3.05 1.07 25.11
N PRO A 22 -2.87 -0.23 24.88
CA PRO A 22 -2.02 -0.71 23.81
C PRO A 22 -2.60 -0.28 22.45
N LYS A 23 -1.74 0.07 21.49
CA LYS A 23 -2.14 0.64 20.20
C LYS A 23 -3.30 -0.10 19.50
N PRO A 24 -3.35 -1.46 19.47
CA PRO A 24 -4.45 -2.20 18.87
C PRO A 24 -5.82 -1.99 19.55
N LEU A 25 -5.83 -1.56 20.80
CA LEU A 25 -7.06 -1.27 21.57
C LEU A 25 -7.46 0.20 21.57
N ILE A 26 -6.73 1.09 20.89
CA ILE A 26 -7.12 2.49 20.76
C ILE A 26 -8.46 2.56 20.01
N PRO A 27 -9.48 3.25 20.59
CA PRO A 27 -10.79 3.30 19.97
C PRO A 27 -10.86 4.34 18.85
N ILE A 28 -11.58 4.01 17.79
CA ILE A 28 -12.09 4.95 16.80
C ILE A 28 -13.61 4.86 16.89
N ASP A 29 -14.27 5.97 17.21
CA ASP A 29 -15.71 5.98 17.44
C ASP A 29 -16.17 4.87 18.42
N GLY A 30 -15.48 4.80 19.57
CA GLY A 30 -15.78 3.85 20.66
C GLY A 30 -15.42 2.38 20.42
N VAL A 31 -14.95 2.00 19.21
CA VAL A 31 -14.59 0.61 18.89
C VAL A 31 -13.09 0.50 18.66
N PRO A 32 -12.37 -0.43 19.34
CA PRO A 32 -10.94 -0.66 19.12
C PRO A 32 -10.58 -0.93 17.65
N VAL A 33 -9.45 -0.39 17.21
CA VAL A 33 -8.99 -0.58 15.84
C VAL A 33 -8.90 -2.06 15.47
N LEU A 34 -8.22 -2.85 16.29
CA LEU A 34 -8.04 -4.29 16.02
C LEU A 34 -9.39 -5.04 15.97
N GLU A 35 -10.39 -4.61 16.74
CA GLU A 35 -11.73 -5.20 16.64
C GLU A 35 -12.38 -4.92 15.29
N ARG A 36 -12.27 -3.68 14.79
CA ARG A 36 -12.76 -3.31 13.45
C ARG A 36 -12.09 -4.14 12.36
N GLU A 37 -10.79 -4.34 12.44
CA GLU A 37 -10.01 -5.17 11.52
C GLU A 37 -10.47 -6.63 11.56
N ILE A 38 -10.62 -7.21 12.75
CA ILE A 38 -11.11 -8.60 12.94
C ILE A 38 -12.52 -8.75 12.36
N ILE A 39 -13.43 -7.80 12.62
CA ILE A 39 -14.80 -7.82 12.07
C ILE A 39 -14.76 -7.73 10.53
N SER A 40 -13.94 -6.85 9.96
CA SER A 40 -13.77 -6.73 8.52
C SER A 40 -13.29 -8.03 7.88
N LEU A 41 -12.28 -8.67 8.48
CA LEU A 41 -11.74 -9.96 8.05
C LEU A 41 -12.77 -11.09 8.15
N ARG A 42 -13.47 -11.20 9.30
CA ARG A 42 -14.53 -12.18 9.51
C ARG A 42 -15.63 -12.05 8.45
N ASN A 43 -16.08 -10.84 8.16
CA ASN A 43 -17.13 -10.58 7.16
C ASN A 43 -16.71 -10.99 5.75
N GLN A 44 -15.42 -11.24 5.54
CA GLN A 44 -14.83 -11.73 4.28
C GLN A 44 -14.50 -13.22 4.32
N GLY A 45 -14.80 -13.92 5.44
CA GLY A 45 -14.57 -15.35 5.62
C GLY A 45 -13.19 -15.70 6.18
N PHE A 46 -12.41 -14.72 6.62
CA PHE A 46 -11.12 -14.96 7.29
C PHE A 46 -11.35 -15.05 8.81
N THR A 47 -11.51 -16.28 9.30
CA THR A 47 -11.90 -16.55 10.69
C THR A 47 -10.77 -17.14 11.55
N ASP A 48 -9.68 -17.62 10.95
CA ASP A 48 -8.51 -18.16 11.66
C ASP A 48 -7.44 -17.09 11.78
N ILE A 49 -7.29 -16.50 12.95
CA ILE A 49 -6.45 -15.33 13.21
C ILE A 49 -5.35 -15.69 14.20
N ILE A 50 -4.12 -15.32 13.89
CA ILE A 50 -2.99 -15.36 14.80
C ILE A 50 -2.63 -13.91 15.17
N LEU A 51 -2.71 -13.57 16.45
CA LEU A 51 -2.23 -12.29 16.96
C LEU A 51 -0.81 -12.45 17.52
N THR A 52 0.16 -11.77 16.90
CA THR A 52 1.49 -11.65 17.52
C THR A 52 1.48 -10.44 18.44
N ILE A 53 1.64 -10.65 19.73
CA ILE A 53 1.50 -9.64 20.79
C ILE A 53 2.73 -9.61 21.68
N GLY A 54 3.01 -8.46 22.28
CA GLY A 54 4.15 -8.26 23.18
C GLY A 54 3.83 -7.23 24.25
N TYR A 55 3.87 -5.95 23.89
CA TYR A 55 3.57 -4.86 24.83
C TYR A 55 2.10 -4.90 25.29
N MET A 56 1.86 -4.92 26.60
CA MET A 56 0.53 -5.04 27.22
C MET A 56 -0.31 -6.22 26.67
N ALA A 57 0.34 -7.36 26.40
CA ALA A 57 -0.28 -8.54 25.81
C ALA A 57 -1.51 -9.01 26.61
N GLU A 58 -1.46 -8.94 27.94
CA GLU A 58 -2.54 -9.33 28.84
C GLU A 58 -3.82 -8.52 28.65
N LYS A 59 -3.71 -7.23 28.30
CA LYS A 59 -4.89 -6.38 28.02
C LYS A 59 -5.55 -6.79 26.71
N ILE A 60 -4.75 -7.12 25.68
CA ILE A 60 -5.24 -7.58 24.38
C ILE A 60 -5.95 -8.95 24.55
N GLN A 61 -5.32 -9.89 25.28
CA GLN A 61 -5.89 -11.20 25.55
C GLN A 61 -7.19 -11.11 26.39
N ALA A 62 -7.21 -10.23 27.39
CA ALA A 62 -8.40 -10.02 28.22
C ALA A 62 -9.57 -9.45 27.42
N TYR A 63 -9.28 -8.62 26.41
CA TYR A 63 -10.31 -8.01 25.56
C TYR A 63 -10.91 -9.02 24.57
N PHE A 64 -10.08 -9.72 23.81
CA PHE A 64 -10.53 -10.58 22.69
C PHE A 64 -10.81 -12.03 23.10
N GLY A 65 -10.22 -12.53 24.20
CA GLY A 65 -10.33 -13.92 24.60
C GLY A 65 -9.86 -14.87 23.50
N ASP A 66 -10.65 -15.90 23.21
CA ASP A 66 -10.41 -16.84 22.10
C ASP A 66 -11.00 -16.36 20.75
N GLY A 67 -11.61 -15.19 20.71
CA GLY A 67 -12.25 -14.62 19.52
C GLY A 67 -13.70 -15.07 19.30
N SER A 68 -14.22 -16.02 20.06
CA SER A 68 -15.57 -16.59 19.86
C SER A 68 -16.67 -15.54 19.90
N LYS A 69 -16.55 -14.51 20.75
CA LYS A 69 -17.48 -13.37 20.81
C LYS A 69 -17.58 -12.58 19.51
N LEU A 70 -16.51 -12.57 18.73
CA LEU A 70 -16.46 -11.91 17.44
C LEU A 70 -16.71 -12.86 16.25
N GLY A 71 -16.94 -14.16 16.52
CA GLY A 71 -17.16 -15.18 15.49
C GLY A 71 -15.89 -15.58 14.74
N VAL A 72 -14.75 -15.50 15.39
CA VAL A 72 -13.42 -15.91 14.87
C VAL A 72 -12.72 -16.83 15.86
N ASN A 73 -11.66 -17.49 15.42
CA ASN A 73 -10.73 -18.24 16.27
C ASN A 73 -9.42 -17.46 16.36
N ILE A 74 -9.01 -17.07 17.57
CA ILE A 74 -7.78 -16.31 17.81
C ILE A 74 -6.75 -17.19 18.52
N GLU A 75 -5.63 -17.42 17.85
CA GLU A 75 -4.41 -17.97 18.44
C GLU A 75 -3.46 -16.81 18.80
N TYR A 76 -2.78 -16.89 19.94
CA TYR A 76 -1.85 -15.88 20.39
C TYR A 76 -0.41 -16.38 20.30
N PHE A 77 0.46 -15.58 19.69
CA PHE A 77 1.90 -15.73 19.81
C PHE A 77 2.45 -14.58 20.68
N ILE A 78 2.90 -14.91 21.89
CA ILE A 78 3.38 -13.91 22.87
C ILE A 78 4.89 -13.75 22.73
N GLU A 79 5.35 -12.56 22.40
CA GLU A 79 6.76 -12.19 22.32
C GLU A 79 7.29 -11.83 23.72
N ASN A 80 8.00 -12.76 24.37
CA ASN A 80 8.68 -12.50 25.65
C ASN A 80 9.90 -11.60 25.49
N THR A 81 10.49 -11.57 24.31
CA THR A 81 11.57 -10.65 23.90
C THR A 81 11.19 -10.03 22.57
N PRO A 82 11.58 -8.77 22.29
CA PRO A 82 11.25 -8.14 21.02
C PRO A 82 11.88 -8.88 19.84
N LEU A 83 11.07 -9.49 18.97
CA LEU A 83 11.52 -10.25 17.79
C LEU A 83 11.63 -9.39 16.52
N GLY A 84 11.22 -8.13 16.59
CA GLY A 84 11.02 -7.27 15.42
C GLY A 84 9.63 -7.47 14.80
N ASN A 85 9.34 -6.78 13.69
CA ASN A 85 8.02 -6.85 13.05
C ASN A 85 7.79 -8.13 12.23
N ALA A 86 8.78 -9.04 12.11
CA ALA A 86 8.61 -10.29 11.36
C ALA A 86 9.21 -11.53 12.05
N GLY A 87 9.86 -11.38 13.21
CA GLY A 87 10.54 -12.51 13.84
C GLY A 87 9.59 -13.62 14.29
N ALA A 88 8.38 -13.28 14.74
CA ALA A 88 7.35 -14.23 15.12
C ALA A 88 7.00 -15.22 14.00
N LEU A 89 7.02 -14.79 12.73
CA LEU A 89 6.68 -15.61 11.56
C LEU A 89 7.50 -16.91 11.46
N PHE A 90 8.72 -16.90 11.99
CA PHE A 90 9.61 -18.06 11.98
C PHE A 90 9.27 -19.13 13.01
N PHE A 91 8.39 -18.83 13.95
CA PHE A 91 7.94 -19.74 15.00
C PHE A 91 6.49 -20.21 14.82
N LEU A 92 5.74 -19.61 13.89
CA LEU A 92 4.36 -20.00 13.59
C LEU A 92 4.30 -21.22 12.66
N ASP A 93 3.28 -22.07 12.82
CA ASP A 93 3.00 -23.19 11.91
C ASP A 93 2.17 -22.72 10.71
N LEU A 94 2.84 -22.12 9.74
CA LEU A 94 2.25 -21.60 8.50
C LEU A 94 2.53 -22.57 7.36
N LYS A 95 1.50 -23.29 6.91
CA LYS A 95 1.60 -24.36 5.88
C LYS A 95 1.16 -23.88 4.50
N GLU A 96 0.28 -22.91 4.45
CA GLU A 96 -0.34 -22.36 3.24
C GLU A 96 -0.11 -20.86 3.18
N ASP A 97 -0.38 -20.25 2.02
CA ASP A 97 -0.36 -18.81 1.88
C ASP A 97 -1.25 -18.16 2.94
N PHE A 98 -0.80 -17.07 3.50
CA PHE A 98 -1.46 -16.37 4.59
C PHE A 98 -1.47 -14.86 4.37
N LEU A 99 -2.46 -14.20 4.96
CA LEU A 99 -2.45 -12.73 5.06
C LEU A 99 -1.54 -12.32 6.22
N LEU A 100 -0.67 -11.34 5.98
CA LEU A 100 0.15 -10.69 6.99
C LEU A 100 -0.20 -9.21 7.01
N LEU A 101 -0.73 -8.73 8.14
CA LEU A 101 -1.26 -7.38 8.27
C LEU A 101 -0.67 -6.70 9.51
N ASN A 102 -0.39 -5.41 9.39
CA ASN A 102 -0.02 -4.59 10.52
C ASN A 102 -1.28 -4.20 11.32
N ALA A 103 -1.38 -4.65 12.56
CA ALA A 103 -2.51 -4.35 13.47
C ALA A 103 -2.49 -2.89 14.00
N ASP A 104 -1.78 -2.00 13.35
CA ASP A 104 -1.72 -0.57 13.65
C ASP A 104 -2.13 0.29 12.45
N ALA A 105 -2.51 -0.34 11.35
CA ALA A 105 -3.04 0.29 10.17
C ALA A 105 -4.56 0.11 10.14
N VAL A 106 -5.29 1.21 10.01
CA VAL A 106 -6.72 1.17 9.74
C VAL A 106 -6.93 0.93 8.27
N PHE A 107 -7.73 -0.07 7.92
CA PHE A 107 -8.01 -0.43 6.55
C PHE A 107 -9.47 -0.82 6.31
N ASP A 108 -9.93 -0.60 5.09
CA ASP A 108 -11.17 -1.18 4.57
C ASP A 108 -10.90 -1.66 3.13
N VAL A 109 -10.49 -2.93 3.02
CA VAL A 109 -9.93 -3.55 1.81
C VAL A 109 -10.69 -4.84 1.49
N ASP A 110 -10.95 -5.09 0.21
CA ASP A 110 -11.43 -6.40 -0.27
C ASP A 110 -10.28 -7.40 -0.41
N PHE A 111 -9.94 -8.06 0.69
CA PHE A 111 -8.88 -9.08 0.72
C PHE A 111 -9.16 -10.29 -0.18
N ASN A 112 -10.42 -10.60 -0.47
CA ASN A 112 -10.72 -11.69 -1.39
C ASN A 112 -10.22 -11.38 -2.81
N ARG A 113 -10.32 -10.12 -3.28
CA ARG A 113 -9.73 -9.69 -4.56
C ARG A 113 -8.21 -9.79 -4.53
N MET A 114 -7.58 -9.32 -3.47
CA MET A 114 -6.11 -9.40 -3.31
C MET A 114 -5.62 -10.86 -3.31
N VAL A 115 -6.31 -11.76 -2.60
CA VAL A 115 -5.98 -13.20 -2.58
C VAL A 115 -6.19 -13.86 -3.94
N GLN A 116 -7.25 -13.50 -4.67
CA GLN A 116 -7.46 -13.99 -6.04
C GLN A 116 -6.35 -13.51 -6.98
N TYR A 117 -5.95 -12.24 -6.87
CA TYR A 117 -4.82 -11.69 -7.62
C TYR A 117 -3.52 -12.43 -7.32
N HIS A 118 -3.20 -12.66 -6.03
CA HIS A 118 -2.03 -13.44 -5.61
C HIS A 118 -1.99 -14.82 -6.27
N LYS A 119 -3.12 -15.54 -6.22
CA LYS A 119 -3.23 -16.86 -6.85
C LYS A 119 -3.03 -16.80 -8.36
N LYS A 120 -3.57 -15.77 -9.03
CA LYS A 120 -3.41 -15.57 -10.49
C LYS A 120 -1.96 -15.29 -10.89
N LYS A 121 -1.22 -14.53 -10.09
CA LYS A 121 0.20 -14.21 -10.35
C LYS A 121 1.15 -15.36 -10.02
N HIS A 122 0.72 -16.37 -9.25
CA HIS A 122 1.56 -17.49 -8.78
C HIS A 122 2.86 -17.05 -8.09
N GLY A 123 2.83 -15.88 -7.44
CA GLY A 123 3.98 -15.29 -6.75
C GLY A 123 4.20 -15.86 -5.36
N LEU A 124 5.33 -15.53 -4.77
CA LEU A 124 5.62 -15.82 -3.36
C LEU A 124 5.08 -14.75 -2.41
N VAL A 125 5.00 -13.51 -2.89
CA VAL A 125 4.50 -12.37 -2.11
C VAL A 125 3.67 -11.47 -3.01
N THR A 126 2.54 -11.02 -2.49
CA THR A 126 1.78 -9.90 -3.04
C THR A 126 1.75 -8.78 -2.01
N LEU A 127 2.22 -7.61 -2.42
CA LEU A 127 2.17 -6.38 -1.63
C LEU A 127 0.90 -5.62 -1.96
N PHE A 128 0.20 -5.13 -0.96
CA PHE A 128 -0.78 -4.08 -1.19
C PHE A 128 -0.02 -2.76 -1.37
N THR A 129 -0.15 -2.16 -2.54
CA THR A 129 0.45 -0.86 -2.85
C THR A 129 -0.61 0.17 -3.09
N HIS A 130 -0.35 1.39 -2.66
CA HIS A 130 -1.27 2.52 -2.82
C HIS A 130 -0.50 3.84 -2.96
N PRO A 131 -1.10 4.86 -3.55
CA PRO A 131 -0.54 6.20 -3.50
C PRO A 131 -0.74 6.81 -2.11
N ASN A 132 0.16 7.68 -1.68
CA ASN A 132 -0.03 8.42 -0.45
C ASN A 132 0.43 9.89 -0.55
N SER A 133 0.03 10.71 0.42
CA SER A 133 0.34 12.14 0.48
C SER A 133 1.78 12.47 0.92
N HIS A 134 2.57 11.46 1.29
CA HIS A 134 3.96 11.63 1.75
C HIS A 134 4.85 10.48 1.27
N PRO A 135 4.94 10.26 -0.06
CA PRO A 135 5.70 9.12 -0.61
C PRO A 135 7.19 9.19 -0.27
N TYR A 136 7.72 10.39 -0.07
CA TYR A 136 9.12 10.63 0.29
C TYR A 136 9.52 10.06 1.66
N ASP A 137 8.55 9.80 2.54
CA ASP A 137 8.75 9.25 3.90
C ASP A 137 8.36 7.77 4.03
N SER A 138 8.03 7.11 2.94
CA SER A 138 7.53 5.74 2.88
C SER A 138 8.44 4.83 2.07
N GLY A 139 8.30 3.52 2.22
CA GLY A 139 8.95 2.53 1.36
C GLY A 139 8.35 2.56 -0.05
N LEU A 140 9.13 3.07 -1.02
CA LEU A 140 8.70 3.20 -2.40
C LEU A 140 8.87 1.86 -3.14
N ILE A 141 7.86 1.45 -3.89
CA ILE A 141 7.87 0.23 -4.68
C ILE A 141 7.91 0.58 -6.16
N ILE A 142 8.90 0.04 -6.87
CA ILE A 142 9.00 0.14 -8.32
C ILE A 142 8.67 -1.23 -8.90
N SER A 143 7.69 -1.25 -9.80
CA SER A 143 7.25 -2.44 -10.53
C SER A 143 7.35 -2.24 -12.03
N ASN A 144 7.37 -3.35 -12.78
CA ASN A 144 7.23 -3.32 -14.22
C ASN A 144 5.75 -3.35 -14.65
N SER A 145 5.50 -3.34 -15.95
CA SER A 145 4.16 -3.36 -16.57
C SER A 145 3.31 -4.61 -16.23
N ASN A 146 3.94 -5.67 -15.69
CA ASN A 146 3.25 -6.87 -15.21
C ASN A 146 3.00 -6.86 -13.69
N ASP A 147 3.14 -5.70 -13.04
CA ASP A 147 3.06 -5.47 -11.59
C ASP A 147 4.15 -6.21 -10.78
N GLN A 148 5.15 -6.78 -11.43
CA GLN A 148 6.24 -7.46 -10.76
C GLN A 148 7.17 -6.43 -10.11
N VAL A 149 7.44 -6.60 -8.82
CA VAL A 149 8.34 -5.70 -8.07
C VAL A 149 9.77 -5.91 -8.56
N ILE A 150 10.37 -4.85 -9.08
CA ILE A 150 11.76 -4.84 -9.56
C ILE A 150 12.70 -4.15 -8.57
N LYS A 151 12.18 -3.21 -7.75
CA LYS A 151 12.99 -2.51 -6.75
C LYS A 151 12.14 -2.10 -5.56
N TRP A 152 12.72 -2.26 -4.39
CA TRP A 152 12.21 -1.73 -3.12
C TRP A 152 13.18 -0.67 -2.62
N LEU A 153 12.70 0.55 -2.46
CA LEU A 153 13.47 1.66 -1.95
C LEU A 153 12.99 2.01 -0.55
N ALA A 154 13.81 1.73 0.44
CA ALA A 154 13.57 2.19 1.79
C ALA A 154 13.74 3.72 1.85
N LYS A 155 13.31 4.31 2.97
CA LYS A 155 13.39 5.76 3.19
C LYS A 155 14.83 6.31 3.05
N GLU A 156 15.82 5.54 3.47
CA GLU A 156 17.23 5.88 3.43
C GLU A 156 17.93 5.56 2.10
N ASP A 157 17.28 4.83 1.20
CA ASP A 157 17.86 4.51 -0.12
C ASP A 157 17.79 5.72 -1.05
N GLU A 158 18.77 5.83 -1.95
CA GLU A 158 18.75 6.81 -3.02
C GLU A 158 17.57 6.56 -3.96
N ARG A 159 16.76 7.58 -4.20
CA ARG A 159 15.56 7.53 -5.03
C ARG A 159 15.83 8.12 -6.40
N PRO A 160 15.15 7.64 -7.45
CA PRO A 160 15.13 8.35 -8.72
C PRO A 160 14.53 9.75 -8.54
N SER A 161 14.90 10.69 -9.41
CA SER A 161 14.37 12.06 -9.34
C SER A 161 12.85 12.10 -9.46
N TYR A 162 12.30 11.19 -10.27
CA TYR A 162 10.86 11.07 -10.50
C TYR A 162 10.44 9.60 -10.37
N TYR A 163 9.28 9.37 -9.79
CA TYR A 163 8.78 8.03 -9.50
C TYR A 163 7.26 8.00 -9.43
N LYS A 164 6.69 6.84 -9.77
CA LYS A 164 5.28 6.56 -9.53
C LYS A 164 5.02 6.53 -8.02
N ASN A 165 4.01 7.25 -7.55
CA ASN A 165 3.66 7.31 -6.12
C ASN A 165 2.98 6.02 -5.68
N ARG A 166 3.77 4.98 -5.43
CA ARG A 166 3.26 3.69 -4.92
C ARG A 166 4.13 3.22 -3.77
N VAL A 167 3.49 3.10 -2.59
CA VAL A 167 4.15 2.70 -1.35
C VAL A 167 3.58 1.40 -0.82
N ASN A 168 4.37 0.67 -0.02
CA ASN A 168 3.91 -0.51 0.70
C ASN A 168 2.99 -0.12 1.85
N ALA A 169 1.77 -0.65 1.86
CA ALA A 169 0.76 -0.38 2.89
C ALA A 169 0.89 -1.23 4.17
N GLY A 170 1.82 -2.18 4.20
CA GLY A 170 1.92 -3.11 5.34
C GLY A 170 0.87 -4.23 5.35
N LEU A 171 0.21 -4.46 4.22
CA LEU A 171 -0.75 -5.54 4.01
C LEU A 171 -0.22 -6.48 2.92
N HIS A 172 -0.12 -7.78 3.21
CA HIS A 172 0.56 -8.72 2.33
C HIS A 172 -0.19 -10.05 2.24
N VAL A 173 -0.08 -10.73 1.08
CA VAL A 173 -0.28 -12.17 0.97
C VAL A 173 1.09 -12.80 0.82
N ILE A 174 1.43 -13.74 1.70
CA ILE A 174 2.77 -14.35 1.74
C ILE A 174 2.66 -15.86 1.68
N SER A 175 3.45 -16.47 0.79
CA SER A 175 3.68 -17.90 0.80
C SER A 175 4.75 -18.26 1.84
N PRO A 176 4.57 -19.32 2.65
CA PRO A 176 5.61 -19.79 3.58
C PRO A 176 6.94 -20.11 2.91
N LYS A 177 6.94 -20.37 1.60
CA LYS A 177 8.16 -20.55 0.81
C LYS A 177 9.04 -19.30 0.80
N ALA A 178 8.44 -18.10 0.84
CA ALA A 178 9.17 -16.82 0.90
C ALA A 178 10.08 -16.76 2.14
N LEU A 179 9.57 -17.19 3.30
CA LEU A 179 10.35 -17.20 4.56
C LEU A 179 11.53 -18.17 4.50
N LYS A 180 11.41 -19.28 3.75
CA LYS A 180 12.49 -20.26 3.59
C LYS A 180 13.62 -19.74 2.72
N ILE A 181 13.31 -18.95 1.69
CA ILE A 181 14.29 -18.35 0.77
C ILE A 181 15.21 -17.36 1.49
N CYS A 182 14.71 -16.63 2.47
CA CYS A 182 15.46 -15.60 3.19
C CYS A 182 16.62 -16.12 4.05
N LYS A 183 16.77 -17.44 4.21
CA LYS A 183 17.89 -18.10 4.92
C LYS A 183 18.18 -17.53 6.32
N ILE A 184 17.15 -17.10 7.04
CA ILE A 184 17.26 -16.55 8.38
C ILE A 184 17.50 -17.67 9.39
N ASP A 185 18.54 -17.52 10.23
CA ASP A 185 18.84 -18.46 11.30
C ASP A 185 17.90 -18.26 12.48
N LYS A 186 16.86 -19.09 12.54
CA LYS A 186 15.84 -19.07 13.61
C LYS A 186 16.43 -19.15 15.02
N SER A 187 17.58 -19.84 15.17
CA SER A 187 18.22 -20.04 16.47
C SER A 187 18.77 -18.76 17.09
N LYS A 188 18.94 -17.72 16.29
CA LYS A 188 19.45 -16.40 16.71
C LYS A 188 18.33 -15.39 17.03
N ILE A 189 17.13 -15.58 16.49
CA ILE A 189 16.02 -14.64 16.66
C ILE A 189 15.68 -14.48 18.15
N GLY A 190 15.59 -13.24 18.62
CA GLY A 190 15.29 -12.90 20.01
C GLY A 190 16.44 -13.11 20.99
N LYS A 191 17.60 -13.63 20.55
CA LYS A 191 18.78 -13.77 21.40
C LYS A 191 19.64 -12.53 21.39
N GLU A 192 20.29 -12.27 22.51
CA GLU A 192 21.30 -11.24 22.61
C GLU A 192 22.62 -11.74 22.03
N ILE A 193 23.14 -11.05 21.02
CA ILE A 193 24.43 -11.31 20.38
C ILE A 193 25.19 -9.98 20.32
N ASN A 194 26.38 -9.94 20.92
CA ASN A 194 27.21 -8.73 21.01
C ASN A 194 26.44 -7.52 21.60
N GLY A 195 25.68 -7.73 22.68
CA GLY A 195 24.92 -6.68 23.35
C GLY A 195 23.67 -6.20 22.61
N LYS A 196 23.25 -6.87 21.53
CA LYS A 196 22.04 -6.52 20.76
C LYS A 196 21.11 -7.72 20.58
N ILE A 197 19.83 -7.52 20.85
CA ILE A 197 18.79 -8.52 20.55
C ILE A 197 18.65 -8.62 19.03
N GLN A 198 18.74 -9.84 18.52
CA GLN A 198 18.55 -10.12 17.09
C GLN A 198 17.07 -10.08 16.75
N LYS A 199 16.67 -9.06 16.00
CA LYS A 199 15.31 -8.81 15.54
C LYS A 199 15.24 -9.01 14.04
N ILE A 200 14.06 -9.38 13.55
CA ILE A 200 13.80 -9.51 12.11
C ILE A 200 12.92 -8.35 11.66
N ASP A 201 13.43 -7.62 10.69
CA ASP A 201 12.72 -6.57 9.98
C ASP A 201 12.12 -7.14 8.69
N LEU A 202 10.79 -7.02 8.54
CA LEU A 202 10.05 -7.56 7.40
C LEU A 202 10.57 -6.98 6.08
N ASP A 203 10.67 -5.66 6.01
CA ASP A 203 10.99 -4.96 4.78
C ASP A 203 12.42 -5.23 4.34
N ARG A 204 13.38 -5.11 5.26
CA ARG A 204 14.81 -5.18 4.95
C ARG A 204 15.34 -6.60 4.80
N GLN A 205 14.85 -7.53 5.62
CA GLN A 205 15.42 -8.88 5.71
C GLN A 205 14.59 -9.94 4.98
N ILE A 206 13.32 -9.65 4.68
CA ILE A 206 12.42 -10.58 3.98
C ILE A 206 12.01 -10.01 2.63
N LEU A 207 11.34 -8.86 2.58
CA LEU A 207 10.73 -8.38 1.33
C LEU A 207 11.77 -7.82 0.34
N LYS A 208 12.66 -6.93 0.79
CA LYS A 208 13.69 -6.35 -0.10
C LYS A 208 14.58 -7.41 -0.78
N PRO A 209 15.08 -8.46 -0.09
CA PRO A 209 15.81 -9.55 -0.74
C PRO A 209 15.00 -10.34 -1.76
N LEU A 210 13.67 -10.44 -1.59
CA LEU A 210 12.81 -11.18 -2.51
C LEU A 210 12.57 -10.44 -3.85
N CYS A 211 12.88 -9.13 -3.96
CA CYS A 211 12.80 -8.41 -5.24
C CYS A 211 13.59 -9.11 -6.34
N SER A 212 14.78 -9.65 -6.01
CA SER A 212 15.65 -10.34 -6.98
C SER A 212 15.11 -11.68 -7.47
N THR A 213 14.07 -12.23 -6.84
CA THR A 213 13.50 -13.52 -7.22
C THR A 213 12.51 -13.44 -8.39
N GLY A 214 12.01 -12.24 -8.70
CA GLY A 214 10.95 -12.04 -9.68
C GLY A 214 9.58 -12.65 -9.27
N GLN A 215 9.39 -12.99 -8.00
CA GLN A 215 8.17 -13.63 -7.51
C GLN A 215 7.39 -12.78 -6.50
N MET A 216 7.61 -11.48 -6.53
CA MET A 216 6.90 -10.51 -5.72
C MET A 216 6.13 -9.55 -6.64
N TYR A 217 4.85 -9.30 -6.32
CA TYR A 217 3.94 -8.51 -7.15
C TYR A 217 3.24 -7.43 -6.34
N CYS A 218 2.94 -6.31 -6.99
CA CYS A 218 2.10 -5.24 -6.47
C CYS A 218 0.62 -5.54 -6.74
N TYR A 219 -0.21 -5.46 -5.74
CA TYR A 219 -1.65 -5.28 -5.87
C TYR A 219 -1.94 -3.80 -5.61
N ASP A 220 -1.98 -3.03 -6.70
CA ASP A 220 -2.20 -1.59 -6.65
C ASP A 220 -3.69 -1.31 -6.46
N SER A 221 -4.06 -0.63 -5.38
CA SER A 221 -5.46 -0.40 -5.03
C SER A 221 -5.67 0.97 -4.38
N PRO A 222 -6.75 1.68 -4.73
CA PRO A 222 -7.14 2.94 -4.09
C PRO A 222 -7.86 2.74 -2.76
N GLU A 223 -8.04 1.50 -2.30
CA GLU A 223 -8.77 1.19 -1.07
C GLU A 223 -8.10 1.83 0.15
N TYR A 224 -8.89 2.10 1.16
CA TYR A 224 -8.44 2.84 2.32
C TYR A 224 -7.46 2.04 3.17
N VAL A 225 -6.25 2.59 3.33
CA VAL A 225 -5.25 2.13 4.30
C VAL A 225 -4.56 3.36 4.88
N LYS A 226 -4.54 3.50 6.21
CA LYS A 226 -3.88 4.62 6.89
C LYS A 226 -3.35 4.18 8.24
N ASP A 227 -2.10 4.47 8.55
CA ASP A 227 -1.57 4.24 9.89
C ASP A 227 -2.04 5.35 10.86
N MET A 228 -2.19 5.00 12.13
CA MET A 228 -2.56 5.92 13.19
C MET A 228 -1.44 6.08 14.24
N GLY A 229 -0.19 6.09 13.78
CA GLY A 229 0.98 6.08 14.65
C GLY A 229 1.30 7.39 15.36
N THR A 230 0.64 8.49 15.00
CA THR A 230 0.81 9.82 15.63
C THR A 230 -0.56 10.42 15.98
N PRO A 231 -0.62 11.40 16.92
CA PRO A 231 -1.86 12.11 17.24
C PRO A 231 -2.57 12.70 16.02
N GLU A 232 -1.83 13.33 15.12
CA GLU A 232 -2.37 13.97 13.93
C GLU A 232 -3.00 12.93 12.99
N ARG A 233 -2.31 11.79 12.78
CA ARG A 233 -2.83 10.68 11.95
C ARG A 233 -4.06 10.05 12.58
N TYR A 234 -4.07 9.88 13.91
CA TYR A 234 -5.25 9.40 14.64
C TYR A 234 -6.46 10.29 14.41
N HIS A 235 -6.32 11.62 14.61
CA HIS A 235 -7.42 12.57 14.38
C HIS A 235 -7.88 12.56 12.91
N SER A 236 -6.95 12.46 11.96
CA SER A 236 -7.29 12.33 10.55
C SER A 236 -8.11 11.06 10.26
N VAL A 237 -7.73 9.92 10.84
CA VAL A 237 -8.49 8.66 10.70
C VAL A 237 -9.89 8.78 11.32
N CYS A 238 -10.03 9.39 12.50
CA CYS A 238 -11.34 9.65 13.10
C CYS A 238 -12.24 10.49 12.18
N SER A 239 -11.70 11.57 11.63
CA SER A 239 -12.41 12.39 10.66
C SER A 239 -12.81 11.62 9.38
N ASP A 240 -11.94 10.75 8.88
CA ASP A 240 -12.23 9.91 7.71
C ASP A 240 -13.39 8.92 7.99
N PHE A 241 -13.50 8.40 9.22
CA PHE A 241 -14.65 7.60 9.64
C PHE A 241 -15.93 8.40 9.73
N GLU A 242 -15.91 9.55 10.40
CA GLU A 242 -17.06 10.44 10.55
C GLU A 242 -17.62 10.90 9.20
N ASN A 243 -16.75 11.16 8.23
CA ASN A 243 -17.12 11.61 6.89
C ASN A 243 -17.40 10.45 5.90
N GLY A 244 -17.34 9.20 6.33
CA GLY A 244 -17.63 8.03 5.48
C GLY A 244 -16.58 7.77 4.38
N VAL A 245 -15.39 8.35 4.49
CA VAL A 245 -14.30 8.21 3.51
C VAL A 245 -13.79 6.76 3.51
N VAL A 246 -13.65 6.16 4.70
CA VAL A 246 -13.13 4.80 4.86
C VAL A 246 -13.91 3.79 4.00
N GLN A 247 -15.22 3.74 4.20
CA GLN A 247 -16.09 2.76 3.51
C GLN A 247 -16.28 3.09 2.02
N SER A 248 -16.16 4.36 1.65
CA SER A 248 -16.38 4.81 0.27
C SER A 248 -15.33 4.28 -0.71
N LYS A 249 -14.12 3.98 -0.22
CA LYS A 249 -13.00 3.52 -1.05
C LYS A 249 -12.92 2.01 -1.19
N ASN A 250 -13.70 1.21 -0.45
CA ASN A 250 -13.71 -0.24 -0.56
C ASN A 250 -14.28 -0.70 -1.92
N LEU A 251 -13.55 -1.56 -2.63
CA LEU A 251 -13.89 -2.02 -3.99
C LEU A 251 -15.14 -2.92 -4.06
N LYS A 252 -15.73 -3.31 -2.95
CA LYS A 252 -17.06 -3.95 -2.89
C LYS A 252 -18.19 -2.95 -3.12
N ASN A 253 -17.94 -1.66 -2.85
CA ASN A 253 -18.89 -0.58 -3.03
C ASN A 253 -18.75 0.06 -4.41
N LYS A 254 -19.79 0.76 -4.87
CA LYS A 254 -19.67 1.61 -6.05
C LYS A 254 -18.75 2.78 -5.73
N GLN A 255 -17.68 2.90 -6.49
CA GLN A 255 -16.75 3.99 -6.36
C GLN A 255 -17.30 5.28 -6.96
N LYS A 256 -16.96 6.41 -6.36
CA LYS A 256 -17.15 7.74 -6.94
C LYS A 256 -15.79 8.27 -7.36
N ALA A 257 -15.70 8.87 -8.53
CA ALA A 257 -14.45 9.42 -9.03
C ALA A 257 -14.69 10.81 -9.63
N ILE A 258 -13.65 11.64 -9.50
CA ILE A 258 -13.49 12.85 -10.29
C ILE A 258 -12.47 12.52 -11.36
N PHE A 259 -12.92 12.56 -12.62
CA PHE A 259 -12.05 12.35 -13.77
C PHE A 259 -11.41 13.68 -14.16
N LEU A 260 -10.10 13.68 -14.26
CA LEU A 260 -9.28 14.84 -14.56
C LEU A 260 -8.54 14.59 -15.88
N ASP A 261 -8.60 15.54 -16.81
CA ASP A 261 -7.64 15.54 -17.90
C ASP A 261 -6.25 15.95 -17.37
N ARG A 262 -5.19 15.61 -18.09
CA ARG A 262 -3.83 15.95 -17.70
C ARG A 262 -3.45 17.34 -18.23
N ASP A 263 -3.45 17.49 -19.54
CA ASP A 263 -2.90 18.66 -20.23
C ASP A 263 -3.83 19.88 -20.17
N GLY A 264 -3.41 20.92 -19.48
CA GLY A 264 -4.21 22.13 -19.24
C GLY A 264 -5.16 22.04 -18.03
N THR A 265 -5.21 20.88 -17.32
CA THR A 265 -5.98 20.68 -16.09
C THR A 265 -5.05 20.42 -14.90
N ILE A 266 -4.09 19.53 -15.01
CA ILE A 266 -3.11 19.25 -13.96
C ILE A 266 -1.79 19.97 -14.27
N ASN A 267 -1.32 19.88 -15.49
CA ASN A 267 -0.11 20.58 -15.94
C ASN A 267 -0.43 21.69 -16.95
N LYS A 268 0.54 22.60 -17.11
CA LYS A 268 0.46 23.66 -18.13
C LYS A 268 0.27 23.06 -19.52
N TYR A 269 -0.65 23.63 -20.27
CA TYR A 269 -0.87 23.24 -21.66
C TYR A 269 0.27 23.76 -22.55
N VAL A 270 0.97 22.84 -23.21
CA VAL A 270 2.08 23.14 -24.13
C VAL A 270 1.83 22.60 -25.56
N GLY A 271 0.57 22.31 -25.88
CA GLY A 271 0.18 21.55 -27.05
C GLY A 271 0.40 20.06 -26.81
N PHE A 272 1.39 19.47 -27.46
CA PHE A 272 1.79 18.08 -27.23
C PHE A 272 3.04 18.05 -26.35
N LEU A 273 2.91 17.48 -25.15
CA LEU A 273 4.00 17.34 -24.21
C LEU A 273 4.88 16.14 -24.64
N ARG A 274 6.10 16.41 -25.08
CA ARG A 274 7.03 15.43 -25.65
C ARG A 274 8.27 15.19 -24.80
N ASN A 275 8.50 16.05 -23.83
CA ASN A 275 9.72 16.01 -23.02
C ASN A 275 9.36 16.17 -21.55
N ILE A 276 10.06 15.43 -20.69
CA ILE A 276 9.89 15.49 -19.24
C ILE A 276 10.09 16.91 -18.68
N ASP A 277 10.96 17.72 -19.29
CA ASP A 277 11.21 19.10 -18.84
C ASP A 277 10.00 20.01 -19.02
N GLN A 278 9.09 19.69 -19.96
CA GLN A 278 7.87 20.44 -20.21
C GLN A 278 6.77 20.17 -19.16
N MET A 279 6.92 19.12 -18.32
CA MET A 279 5.97 18.80 -17.25
C MET A 279 6.12 19.81 -16.11
N GLU A 280 5.14 20.70 -15.99
CA GLU A 280 5.02 21.71 -14.93
C GLU A 280 3.57 21.78 -14.47
N LEU A 281 3.34 21.59 -13.16
CA LEU A 281 1.98 21.63 -12.59
C LEU A 281 1.39 23.03 -12.69
N LEU A 282 0.07 23.10 -12.88
CA LEU A 282 -0.68 24.35 -12.64
C LEU A 282 -0.62 24.73 -11.15
N PRO A 283 -0.66 26.03 -10.82
CA PRO A 283 -0.45 26.49 -9.45
C PRO A 283 -1.33 25.80 -8.41
N ASP A 284 -2.63 25.62 -8.69
CA ASP A 284 -3.63 25.13 -7.73
C ASP A 284 -3.97 23.63 -7.93
N ALA A 285 -3.33 22.95 -8.89
CA ALA A 285 -3.66 21.56 -9.23
C ALA A 285 -3.45 20.59 -8.06
N ALA A 286 -2.34 20.73 -7.32
CA ALA A 286 -2.06 19.87 -6.18
C ALA A 286 -3.04 20.12 -5.03
N GLU A 287 -3.42 21.37 -4.76
CA GLU A 287 -4.40 21.71 -3.72
C GLU A 287 -5.78 21.13 -4.06
N ALA A 288 -6.23 21.30 -5.30
CA ALA A 288 -7.50 20.72 -5.77
C ALA A 288 -7.51 19.20 -5.66
N ILE A 289 -6.44 18.51 -6.06
CA ILE A 289 -6.32 17.05 -5.94
C ILE A 289 -6.28 16.63 -4.47
N SER A 290 -5.58 17.37 -3.60
CA SER A 290 -5.55 17.08 -2.16
C SER A 290 -6.96 17.15 -1.53
N LEU A 291 -7.81 18.08 -1.95
CA LEU A 291 -9.22 18.13 -1.53
C LEU A 291 -9.99 16.86 -1.97
N ILE A 292 -9.74 16.37 -3.18
CA ILE A 292 -10.32 15.11 -3.63
C ILE A 292 -9.83 13.95 -2.76
N ASN A 293 -8.55 13.88 -2.44
CA ASN A 293 -7.93 12.81 -1.64
C ASN A 293 -8.52 12.70 -0.22
N THR A 294 -8.96 13.82 0.35
CA THR A 294 -9.61 13.87 1.68
C THR A 294 -11.12 13.63 1.63
N SER A 295 -11.68 13.40 0.45
CA SER A 295 -13.11 13.16 0.22
C SER A 295 -13.43 11.68 -0.04
N SER A 296 -14.71 11.37 -0.26
CA SER A 296 -15.17 10.05 -0.68
C SER A 296 -14.99 9.77 -2.19
N TYR A 297 -14.29 10.63 -2.92
CA TYR A 297 -14.04 10.48 -4.34
C TYR A 297 -12.61 10.00 -4.59
N LEU A 298 -12.41 9.29 -5.71
CA LEU A 298 -11.10 8.97 -6.26
C LEU A 298 -10.67 10.07 -7.22
N ALA A 299 -9.39 10.40 -7.24
CA ALA A 299 -8.76 11.27 -8.23
C ALA A 299 -8.25 10.41 -9.39
N ILE A 300 -8.96 10.40 -10.51
CA ILE A 300 -8.61 9.57 -11.67
C ILE A 300 -8.21 10.46 -12.83
N VAL A 301 -6.98 10.28 -13.33
CA VAL A 301 -6.50 10.97 -14.53
C VAL A 301 -6.87 10.14 -15.76
N VAL A 302 -7.49 10.80 -16.74
CA VAL A 302 -7.79 10.22 -18.06
C VAL A 302 -7.37 11.22 -19.12
N THR A 303 -6.43 10.82 -19.99
CA THR A 303 -5.80 11.76 -20.93
C THR A 303 -5.56 11.12 -22.29
N ASN A 304 -5.62 11.93 -23.36
CA ASN A 304 -5.24 11.51 -24.71
C ASN A 304 -3.78 11.84 -24.96
N GLN A 305 -3.00 10.82 -25.32
CA GLN A 305 -1.56 10.96 -25.58
C GLN A 305 -1.19 10.48 -27.01
N PRO A 306 -1.66 11.19 -28.03
CA PRO A 306 -1.43 10.82 -29.44
C PRO A 306 0.03 10.89 -29.85
N VAL A 307 0.88 11.49 -29.04
CA VAL A 307 2.34 11.55 -29.24
C VAL A 307 2.98 10.16 -29.37
N ILE A 308 2.37 9.12 -28.74
CA ILE A 308 2.81 7.73 -28.88
C ILE A 308 2.54 7.24 -30.31
N ALA A 309 1.29 7.31 -30.79
CA ALA A 309 0.94 6.87 -32.15
C ALA A 309 1.72 7.62 -33.22
N ARG A 310 2.10 8.87 -32.97
CA ARG A 310 2.91 9.71 -33.86
C ARG A 310 4.40 9.37 -33.84
N GLY A 311 4.86 8.49 -32.92
CA GLY A 311 6.28 8.16 -32.75
C GLY A 311 7.13 9.29 -32.15
N GLU A 312 6.49 10.29 -31.57
CA GLU A 312 7.16 11.47 -30.99
C GLU A 312 7.64 11.21 -29.55
N VAL A 313 7.03 10.25 -28.86
CA VAL A 313 7.34 9.84 -27.47
C VAL A 313 7.17 8.32 -27.37
N THR A 314 8.08 7.65 -26.71
CA THR A 314 7.96 6.22 -26.35
C THR A 314 7.10 6.03 -25.11
N TYR A 315 6.65 4.79 -24.87
CA TYR A 315 5.93 4.46 -23.62
C TYR A 315 6.78 4.73 -22.38
N ASP A 316 8.08 4.43 -22.42
CA ASP A 316 9.00 4.65 -21.31
C ASP A 316 9.16 6.15 -21.00
N GLU A 317 9.30 6.99 -22.05
CA GLU A 317 9.36 8.45 -21.87
C GLU A 317 8.05 9.03 -21.35
N LEU A 318 6.89 8.50 -21.78
CA LEU A 318 5.60 8.90 -21.23
C LEU A 318 5.45 8.51 -19.75
N ASP A 319 5.93 7.32 -19.38
CA ASP A 319 5.95 6.87 -17.99
C ASP A 319 6.85 7.79 -17.12
N GLU A 320 7.99 8.23 -17.63
CA GLU A 320 8.84 9.22 -16.93
C GLU A 320 8.14 10.57 -16.74
N ILE A 321 7.41 11.04 -17.75
CA ILE A 321 6.58 12.26 -17.66
C ILE A 321 5.51 12.10 -16.58
N HIS A 322 4.81 10.98 -16.55
CA HIS A 322 3.80 10.68 -15.55
C HIS A 322 4.42 10.55 -14.15
N ASN A 323 5.57 9.90 -14.03
CA ASN A 323 6.31 9.80 -12.77
C ASN A 323 6.70 11.18 -12.23
N LYS A 324 7.12 12.11 -13.10
CA LYS A 324 7.39 13.50 -12.70
C LYS A 324 6.13 14.18 -12.18
N MET A 325 4.99 14.03 -12.85
CA MET A 325 3.71 14.57 -12.39
C MET A 325 3.34 14.03 -11.00
N GLU A 326 3.39 12.70 -10.81
CA GLU A 326 3.08 12.07 -9.52
C GLU A 326 4.06 12.51 -8.41
N THR A 327 5.35 12.65 -8.72
CA THR A 327 6.35 13.14 -7.77
C THR A 327 6.06 14.57 -7.35
N LEU A 328 5.81 15.48 -8.30
CA LEU A 328 5.50 16.89 -8.02
C LEU A 328 4.19 17.06 -7.22
N LEU A 329 3.18 16.22 -7.49
CA LEU A 329 1.96 16.18 -6.67
C LEU A 329 2.26 15.70 -5.25
N GLY A 330 3.05 14.62 -5.11
CA GLY A 330 3.42 14.04 -3.81
C GLY A 330 4.24 14.99 -2.94
N GLU A 331 5.12 15.80 -3.52
CA GLU A 331 5.86 16.86 -2.82
C GLU A 331 4.93 17.91 -2.18
N LYS A 332 3.73 18.09 -2.75
CA LYS A 332 2.68 18.99 -2.25
C LYS A 332 1.58 18.27 -1.46
N GLY A 333 1.76 17.00 -1.12
CA GLY A 333 0.81 16.22 -0.33
C GLY A 333 -0.41 15.72 -1.09
N ALA A 334 -0.39 15.75 -2.42
CA ALA A 334 -1.47 15.26 -3.28
C ALA A 334 -1.07 13.98 -4.01
N TYR A 335 -2.06 13.18 -4.40
CA TYR A 335 -1.84 11.95 -5.17
C TYR A 335 -3.03 11.64 -6.07
N ILE A 336 -2.77 10.85 -7.12
CA ILE A 336 -3.80 10.28 -7.99
C ILE A 336 -4.02 8.81 -7.67
N ASP A 337 -5.29 8.40 -7.64
CA ASP A 337 -5.68 7.01 -7.36
C ASP A 337 -5.53 6.12 -8.60
N GLY A 338 -5.58 6.69 -9.80
CA GLY A 338 -5.37 5.99 -11.06
C GLY A 338 -5.05 6.93 -12.21
N LEU A 339 -4.30 6.43 -13.19
CA LEU A 339 -3.97 7.14 -14.42
C LEU A 339 -4.21 6.22 -15.61
N TYR A 340 -4.98 6.71 -16.58
CA TYR A 340 -5.31 6.02 -17.82
C TYR A 340 -5.04 6.95 -18.98
N PHE A 341 -4.46 6.44 -20.06
CA PHE A 341 -4.21 7.23 -21.24
C PHE A 341 -4.55 6.46 -22.53
N CYS A 342 -4.94 7.21 -23.53
CA CYS A 342 -5.16 6.70 -24.87
C CYS A 342 -3.95 7.05 -25.74
N PRO A 343 -3.20 6.08 -26.29
CA PRO A 343 -2.06 6.32 -27.16
C PRO A 343 -2.42 6.48 -28.63
N HIS A 344 -3.70 6.27 -29.01
CA HIS A 344 -4.14 6.17 -30.41
C HIS A 344 -4.33 7.53 -31.08
N HIS A 345 -4.17 7.55 -32.41
CA HIS A 345 -4.46 8.72 -33.26
C HIS A 345 -4.80 8.27 -34.67
N PRO A 346 -5.93 8.71 -35.27
CA PRO A 346 -6.35 8.27 -36.60
C PRO A 346 -5.52 8.85 -37.74
N ASP A 347 -4.96 10.07 -37.57
CA ASP A 347 -4.24 10.77 -38.64
C ASP A 347 -2.89 10.13 -38.92
N SER A 348 -2.44 10.28 -40.19
CA SER A 348 -1.19 9.74 -40.70
C SER A 348 -0.27 10.86 -41.24
N GLY A 349 0.98 10.51 -41.51
CA GLY A 349 1.97 11.39 -42.09
C GLY A 349 2.99 11.96 -41.10
N TYR A 350 3.17 11.31 -39.96
CA TYR A 350 4.18 11.63 -38.96
C TYR A 350 5.41 10.74 -39.15
N ASP A 351 6.61 11.32 -39.08
CA ASP A 351 7.86 10.55 -39.05
C ASP A 351 7.92 9.66 -37.81
N GLY A 352 8.17 8.33 -38.01
CA GLY A 352 8.25 7.39 -36.91
C GLY A 352 6.90 6.91 -36.35
N GLU A 353 5.79 7.20 -37.01
CA GLU A 353 4.46 6.79 -36.60
C GLU A 353 4.32 5.26 -36.40
N ILE A 354 3.55 4.87 -35.41
CA ILE A 354 3.28 3.47 -35.06
C ILE A 354 1.96 3.05 -35.73
N SER A 355 2.06 2.27 -36.80
CA SER A 355 0.91 1.90 -37.63
C SER A 355 -0.22 1.20 -36.88
N GLU A 356 0.14 0.38 -35.85
CA GLU A 356 -0.79 -0.40 -35.03
C GLU A 356 -1.64 0.47 -34.11
N LEU A 357 -1.23 1.73 -33.87
CA LEU A 357 -1.94 2.68 -33.00
C LEU A 357 -2.76 3.71 -33.79
N LYS A 358 -2.76 3.59 -35.13
CA LYS A 358 -3.37 4.54 -36.04
C LYS A 358 -4.78 4.11 -36.42
N PHE A 359 -5.71 4.30 -35.51
CA PHE A 359 -7.15 4.07 -35.76
C PHE A 359 -8.00 4.91 -34.81
N GLU A 360 -9.24 5.11 -35.19
CA GLU A 360 -10.24 5.67 -34.29
C GLU A 360 -10.62 4.62 -33.24
N CYS A 361 -10.39 4.93 -31.96
CA CYS A 361 -10.56 3.99 -30.87
C CYS A 361 -11.72 4.37 -29.94
N GLU A 362 -12.17 3.40 -29.14
CA GLU A 362 -13.16 3.58 -28.08
C GLU A 362 -12.50 3.51 -26.69
N CYS A 363 -11.24 3.96 -26.58
CA CYS A 363 -10.57 4.03 -25.29
C CYS A 363 -11.33 4.95 -24.33
#